data_c458c04c92ed06647c5e67040f380832
#
_entry.id   c458c04c92ed06647c5e67040f380832
#
_cell.length_a   1.000
_cell.length_b   1.000
_cell.length_c   1.000
_cell.angle_alpha   90.00
_cell.angle_beta   90.00
_cell.angle_gamma   90.00
#
_symmetry.space_group_name_H-M   'P 1'
#
loop_
_entity.id
_entity.type
_entity.pdbx_description
1 polymer ?
#
loop_
_entity_poly.entity_id
_entity_poly.type
_entity_poly.pdbx_seq_one_letter_code
_entity_poly.pdbx_strand_id
1 'polypeptide(L)'
;MAKEPRIALLSLLENENTHYIKDKFSDTEWKIYTKMLQNNVLKTSSVGRLFDAVASALNIKDINTFEAEAPMLLENCALTYSESYYIDFLHNVDYDKVPSKLIIEVLIKAYNEGFCKERLAYSFIYTLAKSIITLSKKHNTNTIACSGGVFQNSLLIKILSRLCRSHKINLKINRKLSVNDENISFGQLMYFQNIKN
;
A
#
# COMPACT_ATOMS: atom_id res chain seq x y z
N MET A 1 -3.55 -11.27 9.47
CA MET A 1 -3.57 -10.25 8.40
C MET A 1 -2.60 -10.58 7.27
N ALA A 2 -1.32 -10.85 7.51
CA ALA A 2 -0.37 -11.12 6.41
C ALA A 2 -0.78 -12.33 5.54
N LYS A 3 -1.34 -13.35 6.14
CA LYS A 3 -1.83 -14.54 5.46
C LYS A 3 -3.22 -14.36 4.84
N GLU A 4 -4.01 -13.42 5.36
CA GLU A 4 -5.39 -13.18 4.93
C GLU A 4 -5.61 -11.70 4.59
N PRO A 5 -5.36 -11.29 3.33
CA PRO A 5 -5.65 -9.97 2.78
C PRO A 5 -7.04 -9.43 3.12
N ARG A 6 -8.08 -10.28 3.09
CA ARG A 6 -9.46 -9.93 3.46
C ARG A 6 -9.61 -9.38 4.88
N ILE A 7 -8.76 -9.81 5.83
CA ILE A 7 -8.77 -9.25 7.21
C ILE A 7 -8.15 -7.85 7.22
N ALA A 8 -7.13 -7.60 6.41
CA ALA A 8 -6.58 -6.25 6.27
C ALA A 8 -7.63 -5.29 5.70
N LEU A 9 -8.40 -5.73 4.70
CA LEU A 9 -9.53 -4.96 4.17
C LEU A 9 -10.60 -4.72 5.24
N LEU A 10 -11.05 -5.76 5.95
CA LEU A 10 -12.05 -5.66 7.02
C LEU A 10 -11.63 -4.64 8.09
N SER A 11 -10.33 -4.56 8.42
CA SER A 11 -9.80 -3.63 9.43
C SER A 11 -9.83 -2.16 9.01
N LEU A 12 -9.98 -1.87 7.73
CA LEU A 12 -10.02 -0.51 7.17
C LEU A 12 -11.45 -0.05 6.84
N LEU A 13 -12.43 -0.95 6.82
CA LEU A 13 -13.82 -0.61 6.56
C LEU A 13 -14.55 -0.25 7.87
N GLU A 14 -15.37 0.78 7.82
CA GLU A 14 -16.30 1.11 8.89
C GLU A 14 -17.58 0.23 8.79
N ASN A 15 -18.32 0.13 9.90
CA ASN A 15 -19.45 -0.82 10.04
C ASN A 15 -20.47 -0.72 8.90
N GLU A 16 -20.68 0.46 8.32
CA GLU A 16 -21.65 0.67 7.24
C GLU A 16 -21.22 0.06 5.90
N ASN A 17 -19.92 -0.12 5.68
CA ASN A 17 -19.36 -0.64 4.43
C ASN A 17 -18.95 -2.11 4.51
N THR A 18 -19.14 -2.76 5.64
CA THR A 18 -18.71 -4.16 5.85
C THR A 18 -19.54 -5.18 5.06
N HIS A 19 -20.78 -4.84 4.65
CA HIS A 19 -21.58 -5.71 3.80
C HIS A 19 -20.91 -6.07 2.47
N TYR A 20 -20.05 -5.19 1.94
CA TYR A 20 -19.31 -5.38 0.69
C TYR A 20 -18.40 -6.62 0.72
N ILE A 21 -17.92 -7.00 1.89
CA ILE A 21 -16.95 -8.08 2.04
C ILE A 21 -17.45 -9.25 2.89
N LYS A 22 -18.67 -9.20 3.35
CA LYS A 22 -19.23 -10.26 4.23
C LYS A 22 -19.16 -11.63 3.56
N ASP A 23 -19.41 -11.71 2.27
CA ASP A 23 -19.42 -12.95 1.49
C ASP A 23 -18.01 -13.59 1.35
N LYS A 24 -16.95 -12.86 1.72
CA LYS A 24 -15.58 -13.38 1.77
C LYS A 24 -15.31 -14.22 3.02
N PHE A 25 -16.25 -14.28 3.95
CA PHE A 25 -16.12 -14.95 5.25
C PHE A 25 -17.29 -15.88 5.48
N SER A 26 -17.04 -17.03 6.13
CA SER A 26 -18.11 -17.81 6.74
C SER A 26 -18.72 -17.03 7.93
N ASP A 27 -19.93 -17.39 8.35
CA ASP A 27 -20.59 -16.73 9.48
C ASP A 27 -19.76 -16.85 10.79
N THR A 28 -19.04 -17.94 10.97
CA THR A 28 -18.16 -18.15 12.12
C THR A 28 -16.94 -17.23 12.06
N GLU A 29 -16.24 -17.18 10.92
CA GLU A 29 -15.10 -16.29 10.71
C GLU A 29 -15.50 -14.82 10.87
N TRP A 30 -16.65 -14.45 10.30
CA TRP A 30 -17.19 -13.09 10.42
C TRP A 30 -17.35 -12.68 11.88
N LYS A 31 -18.01 -13.50 12.69
CA LYS A 31 -18.20 -13.23 14.13
C LYS A 31 -16.88 -13.12 14.88
N ILE A 32 -15.93 -14.01 14.58
CA ILE A 32 -14.62 -14.02 15.24
C ILE A 32 -13.83 -12.78 14.87
N TYR A 33 -13.66 -12.49 13.57
CA TYR A 33 -12.79 -11.41 13.11
C TYR A 33 -13.36 -10.02 13.43
N THR A 34 -14.66 -9.81 13.33
CA THR A 34 -15.30 -8.56 13.75
C THR A 34 -15.11 -8.30 15.25
N LYS A 35 -15.30 -9.32 16.09
CA LYS A 35 -15.07 -9.21 17.54
C LYS A 35 -13.58 -8.95 17.86
N MET A 36 -12.66 -9.61 17.18
CA MET A 36 -11.22 -9.37 17.33
C MET A 36 -10.84 -7.93 16.99
N LEU A 37 -11.36 -7.39 15.88
CA LEU A 37 -11.06 -6.03 15.45
C LEU A 37 -11.63 -4.98 16.39
N GLN A 38 -12.84 -5.18 16.92
CA GLN A 38 -13.45 -4.28 17.90
C GLN A 38 -12.63 -4.17 19.21
N ASN A 39 -12.02 -5.28 19.63
CA ASN A 39 -11.27 -5.35 20.88
C ASN A 39 -9.75 -5.14 20.70
N ASN A 40 -9.29 -4.92 19.46
CA ASN A 40 -7.86 -4.84 19.18
C ASN A 40 -7.33 -3.40 19.34
N VAL A 41 -6.45 -3.21 20.31
CA VAL A 41 -5.70 -1.96 20.53
C VAL A 41 -4.43 -1.85 19.67
N LEU A 42 -3.94 -2.96 19.12
CA LEU A 42 -2.74 -2.97 18.28
C LEU A 42 -3.06 -2.43 16.89
N LYS A 43 -2.28 -1.44 16.48
CA LYS A 43 -2.39 -0.83 15.15
C LYS A 43 -1.07 -1.00 14.40
N THR A 44 -1.15 -1.07 13.08
CA THR A 44 0.03 -1.12 12.21
C THR A 44 0.00 0.03 11.21
N SER A 45 1.19 0.56 10.89
CA SER A 45 1.41 1.51 9.80
C SER A 45 1.96 0.82 8.53
N SER A 46 1.90 -0.51 8.47
CA SER A 46 2.44 -1.29 7.35
C SER A 46 1.72 -1.00 6.04
N VAL A 47 2.43 -0.42 5.09
CA VAL A 47 1.93 -0.19 3.73
C VAL A 47 1.65 -1.52 3.01
N GLY A 48 2.40 -2.58 3.31
CA GLY A 48 2.13 -3.93 2.80
C GLY A 48 0.72 -4.42 3.14
N ARG A 49 0.21 -4.09 4.34
CA ARG A 49 -1.18 -4.42 4.73
C ARG A 49 -2.22 -3.63 3.92
N LEU A 50 -1.86 -2.42 3.47
CA LEU A 50 -2.73 -1.66 2.57
C LEU A 50 -2.77 -2.28 1.17
N PHE A 51 -1.63 -2.78 0.66
CA PHE A 51 -1.61 -3.56 -0.59
C PHE A 51 -2.49 -4.82 -0.50
N ASP A 52 -2.42 -5.55 0.61
CA ASP A 52 -3.30 -6.71 0.84
C ASP A 52 -4.78 -6.31 0.82
N ALA A 53 -5.13 -5.23 1.52
CA ALA A 53 -6.51 -4.74 1.56
C ALA A 53 -7.03 -4.38 0.16
N VAL A 54 -6.22 -3.70 -0.65
CA VAL A 54 -6.59 -3.32 -2.02
C VAL A 54 -6.73 -4.57 -2.91
N ALA A 55 -5.81 -5.53 -2.80
CA ALA A 55 -5.91 -6.79 -3.56
C ALA A 55 -7.20 -7.54 -3.24
N SER A 56 -7.60 -7.59 -1.97
CA SER A 56 -8.87 -8.18 -1.56
C SER A 56 -10.07 -7.35 -2.03
N ALA A 57 -10.02 -6.02 -1.94
CA ALA A 57 -11.10 -5.14 -2.40
C ALA A 57 -11.39 -5.28 -3.89
N LEU A 58 -10.36 -5.52 -4.71
CA LEU A 58 -10.46 -5.74 -6.15
C LEU A 58 -10.72 -7.22 -6.54
N ASN A 59 -11.01 -8.10 -5.58
CA ASN A 59 -11.21 -9.53 -5.82
C ASN A 59 -10.04 -10.20 -6.55
N ILE A 60 -8.81 -9.81 -6.21
CA ILE A 60 -7.58 -10.38 -6.76
C ILE A 60 -7.10 -11.54 -5.88
N LYS A 61 -7.04 -11.33 -4.55
CA LYS A 61 -6.58 -12.35 -3.61
C LYS A 61 -7.09 -12.09 -2.20
N ASP A 62 -7.72 -13.10 -1.57
CA ASP A 62 -8.26 -13.04 -0.22
C ASP A 62 -7.42 -13.80 0.82
N ILE A 63 -6.72 -14.85 0.39
CA ILE A 63 -5.88 -15.70 1.24
C ILE A 63 -4.55 -15.94 0.51
N ASN A 64 -3.44 -15.54 1.13
CA ASN A 64 -2.09 -15.75 0.60
C ASN A 64 -1.63 -17.18 0.83
N THR A 65 -1.00 -17.79 -0.16
CA THR A 65 -0.34 -19.10 -0.06
C THR A 65 1.15 -18.97 0.31
N PHE A 66 1.76 -17.83 -0.04
CA PHE A 66 3.11 -17.43 0.34
C PHE A 66 3.16 -15.93 0.69
N GLU A 67 4.28 -15.49 1.25
CA GLU A 67 4.44 -14.10 1.70
C GLU A 67 4.40 -13.12 0.52
N ALA A 68 3.65 -12.02 0.69
CA ALA A 68 3.47 -10.95 -0.29
C ALA A 68 2.80 -11.36 -1.61
N GLU A 69 2.10 -12.50 -1.68
CA GLU A 69 1.41 -12.95 -2.90
C GLU A 69 0.38 -11.93 -3.39
N ALA A 70 -0.48 -11.42 -2.51
CA ALA A 70 -1.50 -10.45 -2.89
C ALA A 70 -0.92 -9.13 -3.42
N PRO A 71 0.09 -8.51 -2.79
CA PRO A 71 0.82 -7.37 -3.36
C PRO A 71 1.43 -7.63 -4.73
N MET A 72 2.02 -8.82 -4.97
CA MET A 72 2.60 -9.20 -6.27
C MET A 72 1.52 -9.32 -7.35
N LEU A 73 0.40 -9.97 -7.04
CA LEU A 73 -0.72 -10.12 -7.97
C LEU A 73 -1.37 -8.76 -8.27
N LEU A 74 -1.45 -7.87 -7.29
CA LEU A 74 -1.94 -6.52 -7.47
C LEU A 74 -1.02 -5.70 -8.41
N GLU A 75 0.30 -5.81 -8.24
CA GLU A 75 1.27 -5.19 -9.15
C GLU A 75 1.12 -5.72 -10.57
N ASN A 76 1.04 -7.05 -10.73
CA ASN A 76 0.84 -7.66 -12.04
C ASN A 76 -0.46 -7.18 -12.70
N CYS A 77 -1.55 -7.08 -11.94
CA CYS A 77 -2.82 -6.53 -12.42
C CYS A 77 -2.66 -5.06 -12.89
N ALA A 78 -1.96 -4.24 -12.11
CA ALA A 78 -1.70 -2.85 -12.46
C ALA A 78 -0.82 -2.69 -13.71
N LEU A 79 0.14 -3.60 -13.92
CA LEU A 79 1.06 -3.57 -15.07
C LEU A 79 0.35 -3.85 -16.42
N THR A 80 -0.81 -4.50 -16.41
CA THR A 80 -1.61 -4.73 -17.64
C THR A 80 -2.37 -3.50 -18.08
N TYR A 81 -2.45 -2.45 -17.24
CA TYR A 81 -3.17 -1.23 -17.55
C TYR A 81 -2.32 -0.25 -18.38
N SER A 82 -2.85 0.30 -19.45
CA SER A 82 -2.23 1.38 -20.22
C SER A 82 -2.37 2.71 -19.46
N GLU A 83 -1.27 3.43 -19.25
CA GLU A 83 -1.14 4.60 -18.36
C GLU A 83 -2.01 5.84 -18.71
N SER A 84 -2.97 5.73 -19.63
CA SER A 84 -3.65 6.90 -20.20
C SER A 84 -4.64 7.60 -19.25
N TYR A 85 -5.27 6.89 -18.31
CA TYR A 85 -6.34 7.46 -17.46
C TYR A 85 -6.32 6.82 -16.06
N TYR A 86 -5.54 7.35 -15.14
CA TYR A 86 -5.52 6.93 -13.74
C TYR A 86 -6.20 7.95 -12.83
N ILE A 87 -6.60 7.52 -11.65
CA ILE A 87 -7.25 8.33 -10.63
C ILE A 87 -6.24 8.57 -9.50
N ASP A 88 -6.11 9.80 -9.04
CA ASP A 88 -5.49 10.10 -7.76
C ASP A 88 -6.58 10.08 -6.68
N PHE A 89 -6.63 9.04 -5.86
CA PHE A 89 -7.65 8.86 -4.82
C PHE A 89 -7.59 9.93 -3.72
N LEU A 90 -6.48 10.65 -3.62
CA LEU A 90 -6.27 11.72 -2.65
C LEU A 90 -6.19 13.11 -3.30
N HIS A 91 -6.75 13.25 -4.51
CA HIS A 91 -6.78 14.54 -5.19
C HIS A 91 -7.50 15.59 -4.33
N ASN A 92 -6.84 16.74 -4.09
CA ASN A 92 -7.35 17.84 -3.25
C ASN A 92 -7.65 17.49 -1.78
N VAL A 93 -7.11 16.39 -1.27
CA VAL A 93 -7.17 16.05 0.16
C VAL A 93 -5.92 16.59 0.85
N ASP A 94 -6.09 17.32 1.97
CA ASP A 94 -4.97 17.69 2.84
C ASP A 94 -4.79 16.64 3.94
N TYR A 95 -3.54 16.20 4.17
CA TYR A 95 -3.21 15.19 5.15
C TYR A 95 -1.74 15.28 5.61
N ASP A 96 -1.50 14.89 6.87
CA ASP A 96 -0.15 14.69 7.45
C ASP A 96 0.25 13.23 7.50
N LYS A 97 -0.73 12.34 7.39
CA LYS A 97 -0.57 10.88 7.31
C LYS A 97 -1.47 10.36 6.20
N VAL A 98 -0.97 9.43 5.41
CA VAL A 98 -1.74 8.82 4.31
C VAL A 98 -3.05 8.24 4.85
N PRO A 99 -4.22 8.76 4.42
CA PRO A 99 -5.52 8.32 4.94
C PRO A 99 -5.96 7.01 4.28
N SER A 100 -5.45 5.89 4.79
CA SER A 100 -5.65 4.55 4.22
C SER A 100 -7.12 4.16 4.06
N LYS A 101 -7.98 4.56 5.03
CA LYS A 101 -9.42 4.30 4.94
C LYS A 101 -10.03 5.00 3.74
N LEU A 102 -9.76 6.29 3.56
CA LEU A 102 -10.28 7.06 2.44
C LEU A 102 -9.85 6.47 1.09
N ILE A 103 -8.61 5.99 0.98
CA ILE A 103 -8.13 5.31 -0.23
C ILE A 103 -9.01 4.10 -0.53
N ILE A 104 -9.30 3.26 0.46
CA ILE A 104 -10.15 2.06 0.30
C ILE A 104 -11.58 2.45 -0.05
N GLU A 105 -12.17 3.45 0.59
CA GLU A 105 -13.53 3.92 0.31
C GLU A 105 -13.68 4.42 -1.12
N VAL A 106 -12.76 5.29 -1.56
CA VAL A 106 -12.77 5.83 -2.94
C VAL A 106 -12.55 4.71 -3.96
N LEU A 107 -11.65 3.76 -3.67
CA LEU A 107 -11.40 2.62 -4.55
C LEU A 107 -12.63 1.72 -4.68
N ILE A 108 -13.28 1.35 -3.57
CA ILE A 108 -14.50 0.51 -3.59
C ILE A 108 -15.62 1.23 -4.34
N LYS A 109 -15.81 2.53 -4.09
CA LYS A 109 -16.80 3.33 -4.81
C LYS A 109 -16.55 3.28 -6.32
N ALA A 110 -15.34 3.55 -6.76
CA ALA A 110 -14.98 3.50 -8.17
C ALA A 110 -15.14 2.09 -8.77
N TYR A 111 -14.82 1.03 -8.00
CA TYR A 111 -15.03 -0.34 -8.45
C TYR A 111 -16.52 -0.66 -8.66
N ASN A 112 -17.38 -0.20 -7.74
CA ASN A 112 -18.84 -0.35 -7.86
C ASN A 112 -19.45 0.50 -8.99
N GLU A 113 -18.79 1.60 -9.38
CA GLU A 113 -19.15 2.41 -10.57
C GLU A 113 -18.70 1.76 -11.89
N GLY A 114 -18.07 0.58 -11.84
CA GLY A 114 -17.71 -0.21 -13.03
C GLY A 114 -16.30 0.07 -13.57
N PHE A 115 -15.44 0.76 -12.84
CA PHE A 115 -14.04 0.90 -13.26
C PHE A 115 -13.32 -0.45 -13.17
N CYS A 116 -12.53 -0.79 -14.18
CA CYS A 116 -11.82 -2.06 -14.22
C CYS A 116 -10.72 -2.12 -13.13
N LYS A 117 -10.49 -3.33 -12.61
CA LYS A 117 -9.55 -3.58 -11.52
C LYS A 117 -8.11 -3.20 -11.88
N GLU A 118 -7.72 -3.34 -13.14
CA GLU A 118 -6.39 -3.00 -13.65
C GLU A 118 -6.13 -1.50 -13.49
N ARG A 119 -7.10 -0.66 -13.88
CA ARG A 119 -7.05 0.80 -13.70
C ARG A 119 -6.98 1.17 -12.23
N LEU A 120 -7.80 0.55 -11.38
CA LEU A 120 -7.85 0.87 -9.95
C LEU A 120 -6.58 0.43 -9.22
N ALA A 121 -6.01 -0.73 -9.59
CA ALA A 121 -4.73 -1.19 -9.08
C ALA A 121 -3.59 -0.21 -9.45
N TYR A 122 -3.54 0.24 -10.70
CA TYR A 122 -2.57 1.26 -11.13
C TYR A 122 -2.78 2.59 -10.39
N SER A 123 -4.03 3.05 -10.28
CA SER A 123 -4.40 4.29 -9.59
C SER A 123 -4.01 4.28 -8.12
N PHE A 124 -4.15 3.13 -7.45
CA PHE A 124 -3.70 2.94 -6.08
C PHE A 124 -2.18 3.13 -5.94
N ILE A 125 -1.40 2.44 -6.79
CA ILE A 125 0.07 2.54 -6.76
C ILE A 125 0.52 3.97 -7.10
N TYR A 126 -0.15 4.62 -8.07
CA TYR A 126 0.09 6.02 -8.38
C TYR A 126 -0.21 6.94 -7.19
N THR A 127 -1.36 6.75 -6.52
CA THR A 127 -1.77 7.54 -5.35
C THR A 127 -0.74 7.43 -4.22
N LEU A 128 -0.21 6.22 -3.96
CA LEU A 128 0.85 6.04 -2.97
C LEU A 128 2.14 6.79 -3.36
N ALA A 129 2.60 6.66 -4.60
CA ALA A 129 3.77 7.38 -5.07
C ALA A 129 3.57 8.91 -4.99
N LYS A 130 2.38 9.38 -5.35
CA LYS A 130 1.99 10.81 -5.25
C LYS A 130 1.97 11.29 -3.80
N SER A 131 1.47 10.45 -2.87
CA SER A 131 1.42 10.78 -1.44
C SER A 131 2.81 11.04 -0.87
N ILE A 132 3.82 10.27 -1.27
CA ILE A 132 5.22 10.48 -0.86
C ILE A 132 5.69 11.87 -1.31
N ILE A 133 5.39 12.27 -2.55
CA ILE A 133 5.74 13.60 -3.07
C ILE A 133 4.99 14.71 -2.32
N THR A 134 3.70 14.53 -2.07
CA THR A 134 2.87 15.50 -1.35
C THR A 134 3.42 15.76 0.06
N LEU A 135 3.71 14.70 0.81
CA LEU A 135 4.30 14.79 2.15
C LEU A 135 5.71 15.40 2.12
N SER A 136 6.55 15.03 1.14
CA SER A 136 7.88 15.63 0.98
C SER A 136 7.80 17.16 0.81
N LYS A 137 6.88 17.63 -0.03
CA LYS A 137 6.64 19.07 -0.22
C LYS A 137 6.11 19.74 1.05
N LYS A 138 5.14 19.10 1.72
CA LYS A 138 4.54 19.62 2.96
C LYS A 138 5.59 19.81 4.07
N HIS A 139 6.56 18.91 4.14
CA HIS A 139 7.68 18.97 5.09
C HIS A 139 8.91 19.72 4.57
N ASN A 140 8.82 20.38 3.42
CA ASN A 140 9.93 21.12 2.80
C ASN A 140 11.21 20.26 2.63
N THR A 141 11.07 18.97 2.32
CA THR A 141 12.20 18.07 2.07
C THR A 141 12.41 17.88 0.57
N ASN A 142 13.66 17.94 0.13
CA ASN A 142 14.04 17.71 -1.27
C ASN A 142 14.77 16.39 -1.50
N THR A 143 14.86 15.57 -0.46
CA THR A 143 15.46 14.23 -0.52
C THR A 143 14.55 13.20 0.16
N ILE A 144 14.31 12.10 -0.53
CA ILE A 144 13.51 10.96 -0.05
C ILE A 144 14.39 9.73 -0.07
N ALA A 145 14.48 9.02 1.06
CA ALA A 145 15.11 7.71 1.15
C ALA A 145 14.03 6.63 1.32
N CYS A 146 14.08 5.60 0.48
CA CYS A 146 13.13 4.50 0.48
C CYS A 146 13.80 3.20 0.92
N SER A 147 13.18 2.51 1.90
CA SER A 147 13.58 1.20 2.40
C SER A 147 12.35 0.40 2.82
N GLY A 148 12.46 -0.92 2.84
CA GLY A 148 11.39 -1.85 3.19
C GLY A 148 10.83 -2.60 1.99
N GLY A 149 10.20 -3.77 2.24
CA GLY A 149 9.75 -4.72 1.21
C GLY A 149 8.78 -4.15 0.17
N VAL A 150 8.00 -3.11 0.52
CA VAL A 150 7.09 -2.45 -0.43
C VAL A 150 7.84 -1.82 -1.61
N PHE A 151 9.09 -1.40 -1.41
CA PHE A 151 9.93 -0.84 -2.49
C PHE A 151 10.59 -1.90 -3.38
N GLN A 152 10.25 -3.17 -3.23
CA GLN A 152 10.47 -4.21 -4.22
C GLN A 152 9.46 -4.12 -5.38
N ASN A 153 8.32 -3.42 -5.19
CA ASN A 153 7.35 -3.17 -6.23
C ASN A 153 7.93 -2.27 -7.33
N SER A 154 8.14 -2.84 -8.51
CA SER A 154 8.81 -2.20 -9.64
C SER A 154 8.01 -1.04 -10.21
N LEU A 155 6.67 -1.19 -10.27
CA LEU A 155 5.77 -0.15 -10.75
C LEU A 155 5.75 1.06 -9.81
N LEU A 156 5.71 0.83 -8.50
CA LEU A 156 5.80 1.91 -7.50
C LEU A 156 7.09 2.71 -7.67
N ILE A 157 8.23 2.02 -7.80
CA ILE A 157 9.53 2.67 -8.00
C ILE A 157 9.59 3.43 -9.32
N LYS A 158 9.05 2.86 -10.41
CA LYS A 158 8.98 3.52 -11.72
C LYS A 158 8.20 4.83 -11.65
N ILE A 159 7.00 4.78 -11.03
CA ILE A 159 6.13 5.97 -10.87
C ILE A 159 6.78 6.99 -9.95
N LEU A 160 7.27 6.57 -8.79
CA LEU A 160 7.92 7.45 -7.81
C LEU A 160 9.16 8.15 -8.42
N SER A 161 10.00 7.42 -9.14
CA SER A 161 11.19 7.98 -9.82
C SER A 161 10.80 9.04 -10.84
N ARG A 162 9.73 8.83 -11.62
CA ARG A 162 9.19 9.80 -12.58
C ARG A 162 8.71 11.05 -11.85
N LEU A 163 7.92 10.89 -10.78
CA LEU A 163 7.41 12.01 -9.98
C LEU A 163 8.53 12.78 -9.27
N CYS A 164 9.49 12.10 -8.67
CA CYS A 164 10.65 12.75 -8.05
C CYS A 164 11.43 13.60 -9.06
N ARG A 165 11.65 13.09 -10.26
CA ARG A 165 12.33 13.82 -11.33
C ARG A 165 11.55 15.08 -11.74
N SER A 166 10.24 14.98 -11.96
CA SER A 166 9.39 16.11 -12.34
C SER A 166 9.31 17.20 -11.27
N HIS A 167 9.46 16.81 -9.99
CA HIS A 167 9.41 17.72 -8.85
C HIS A 167 10.80 18.13 -8.31
N LYS A 168 11.88 17.73 -8.98
CA LYS A 168 13.29 18.01 -8.59
C LYS A 168 13.61 17.48 -7.17
N ILE A 169 13.04 16.35 -6.79
CA ILE A 169 13.28 15.67 -5.52
C ILE A 169 14.33 14.58 -5.74
N ASN A 170 15.32 14.52 -4.85
CA ASN A 170 16.38 13.53 -4.89
C ASN A 170 15.89 12.21 -4.26
N LEU A 171 15.75 11.18 -5.09
CA LEU A 171 15.31 9.85 -4.64
C LEU A 171 16.52 8.96 -4.34
N LYS A 172 16.61 8.48 -3.11
CA LYS A 172 17.63 7.53 -2.64
C LYS A 172 16.99 6.17 -2.44
N ILE A 173 17.42 5.19 -3.21
CA ILE A 173 17.02 3.78 -3.11
C ILE A 173 18.30 2.96 -3.14
N ASN A 174 18.39 1.95 -2.28
CA ASN A 174 19.51 1.02 -2.36
C ASN A 174 19.42 0.21 -3.66
N ARG A 175 20.47 0.29 -4.47
CA ARG A 175 20.57 -0.44 -5.75
C ARG A 175 21.57 -1.59 -5.70
N LYS A 176 22.41 -1.64 -4.67
CA LYS A 176 23.48 -2.65 -4.54
C LYS A 176 23.09 -3.78 -3.61
N LEU A 177 22.18 -3.49 -2.70
CA LEU A 177 21.69 -4.43 -1.69
C LEU A 177 20.16 -4.47 -1.75
N SER A 178 19.56 -5.53 -1.20
CA SER A 178 18.12 -5.66 -1.08
C SER A 178 17.51 -4.47 -0.32
N VAL A 179 16.31 -4.06 -0.68
CA VAL A 179 15.59 -2.97 0.01
C VAL A 179 14.72 -3.49 1.17
N ASN A 180 14.61 -4.82 1.31
CA ASN A 180 13.82 -5.51 2.33
C ASN A 180 14.65 -5.83 3.61
N ASP A 181 14.08 -6.67 4.48
CA ASP A 181 14.65 -7.02 5.79
C ASP A 181 15.97 -7.79 5.72
N GLU A 182 16.30 -8.41 4.59
CA GLU A 182 17.61 -9.07 4.36
C GLU A 182 18.78 -8.11 4.57
N ASN A 183 18.56 -6.82 4.47
CA ASN A 183 19.59 -5.79 4.61
C ASN A 183 19.76 -5.25 6.05
N ILE A 184 18.96 -5.71 7.00
CA ILE A 184 19.00 -5.23 8.40
C ILE A 184 20.37 -5.46 9.02
N SER A 185 20.93 -6.66 8.88
CA SER A 185 22.24 -7.01 9.46
C SER A 185 23.37 -6.13 8.92
N PHE A 186 23.36 -5.86 7.62
CA PHE A 186 24.31 -4.94 7.01
C PHE A 186 24.13 -3.50 7.53
N GLY A 187 22.90 -3.03 7.65
CA GLY A 187 22.58 -1.72 8.21
C GLY A 187 23.08 -1.57 9.65
N GLN A 188 22.91 -2.58 10.47
CA GLN A 188 23.41 -2.61 11.86
C GLN A 188 24.94 -2.52 11.89
N LEU A 189 25.65 -3.28 11.03
CA LEU A 189 27.09 -3.23 10.93
C LEU A 189 27.60 -1.83 10.53
N MET A 190 26.99 -1.24 9.51
CA MET A 190 27.33 0.11 9.05
C MET A 190 27.05 1.18 10.11
N TYR A 191 25.95 1.07 10.84
CA TYR A 191 25.65 1.96 11.96
C TYR A 191 26.71 1.87 13.05
N PHE A 192 27.08 0.65 13.45
CA PHE A 192 28.12 0.42 14.47
C PHE A 192 29.49 0.98 14.06
N GLN A 193 29.88 0.84 12.77
CA GLN A 193 31.15 1.40 12.27
C GLN A 193 31.17 2.94 12.31
N ASN A 194 30.02 3.59 12.06
CA ASN A 194 29.96 5.06 11.98
C ASN A 194 29.76 5.73 13.34
N ILE A 195 29.33 5.01 14.39
CA ILE A 195 29.25 5.57 15.76
C ILE A 195 30.62 5.63 16.44
N LYS A 196 31.59 4.79 16.01
CA LYS A 196 32.93 4.73 16.60
C LYS A 196 33.91 5.78 16.07
N ASN A 197 33.47 6.57 15.10
CA ASN A 197 34.19 7.72 14.56
C ASN A 197 33.46 9.02 14.96
#